data_4f4ee37183608d28be8c2f036a895adb
#
_entry.id   4f4ee37183608d28be8c2f036a895adb
#
_cell.length_a   1.000
_cell.length_b   1.000
_cell.length_c   1.000
_cell.angle_alpha   90.00
_cell.angle_beta   90.00
_cell.angle_gamma   90.00
#
_symmetry.space_group_name_H-M   'P 1'
#
loop_
_entity.id
_entity.type
_entity.pdbx_description
1 polymer ?
#
loop_
_entity_poly.entity_id
_entity_poly.type
_entity_poly.pdbx_seq_one_letter_code
_entity_poly.pdbx_strand_id
1 'polypeptide(L)'
;MMPELRPEAVSLVEKVKTFIKDEVAPKEHVFHEQIQEGKDRWNSYPSVRDELKNKAKSVGLWNLFLPESEFGAGLTNYEYAHLAEEMGKSHIASEAMNCSAPDTGNMEVIARYGNEKHQEEWLQPLLDGKIRSAFSMTEPGTASSDATNMQATAVLDGDELSLIHISEPTRRLN
;
A
#
# COMPACT_ATOMS: atom_id res chain seq x y z
N MET A 1 14.56 -7.59 -26.57
CA MET A 1 13.66 -8.72 -26.30
C MET A 1 13.28 -8.61 -24.82
N MET A 2 12.01 -8.63 -24.47
CA MET A 2 11.60 -8.63 -23.05
C MET A 2 11.96 -9.99 -22.43
N PRO A 3 12.40 -10.02 -21.17
CA PRO A 3 12.70 -11.29 -20.49
C PRO A 3 11.43 -12.14 -20.38
N GLU A 4 11.59 -13.46 -20.39
CA GLU A 4 10.49 -14.38 -20.13
C GLU A 4 10.19 -14.38 -18.63
N LEU A 5 8.90 -14.53 -18.29
CA LEU A 5 8.48 -14.71 -16.90
C LEU A 5 8.86 -16.10 -16.42
N ARG A 6 9.28 -16.20 -15.16
CA ARG A 6 9.46 -17.50 -14.51
C ARG A 6 8.11 -18.24 -14.40
N PRO A 7 8.08 -19.57 -14.45
CA PRO A 7 6.83 -20.36 -14.36
C PRO A 7 6.00 -20.02 -13.09
N GLU A 8 6.66 -19.74 -11.98
CA GLU A 8 6.02 -19.34 -10.72
C GLU A 8 5.28 -18.00 -10.87
N ALA A 9 5.89 -17.03 -11.56
CA ALA A 9 5.27 -15.73 -11.81
C ALA A 9 4.07 -15.86 -12.76
N VAL A 10 4.18 -16.69 -13.81
CA VAL A 10 3.05 -17.00 -14.70
C VAL A 10 1.89 -17.61 -13.91
N SER A 11 2.18 -18.57 -13.04
CA SER A 11 1.16 -19.19 -12.17
C SER A 11 0.49 -18.18 -11.24
N LEU A 12 1.26 -17.24 -10.67
CA LEU A 12 0.72 -16.18 -9.82
C LEU A 12 -0.17 -15.21 -10.60
N VAL A 13 0.21 -14.81 -11.81
CA VAL A 13 -0.63 -13.97 -12.68
C VAL A 13 -1.99 -14.62 -12.92
N GLU A 14 -2.03 -15.90 -13.27
CA GLU A 14 -3.30 -16.61 -13.48
C GLU A 14 -4.13 -16.75 -12.20
N LYS A 15 -3.49 -16.94 -11.04
CA LYS A 15 -4.19 -16.95 -9.75
C LYS A 15 -4.79 -15.58 -9.43
N VAL A 16 -4.04 -14.48 -9.67
CA VAL A 16 -4.53 -13.12 -9.48
C VAL A 16 -5.73 -12.83 -10.38
N LYS A 17 -5.65 -13.18 -11.67
CA LYS A 17 -6.77 -13.04 -12.61
C LYS A 17 -8.02 -13.78 -12.12
N THR A 18 -7.86 -15.02 -11.72
CA THR A 18 -8.96 -15.84 -11.22
C THR A 18 -9.55 -15.25 -9.95
N PHE A 19 -8.71 -14.84 -9.01
CA PHE A 19 -9.15 -14.21 -7.77
C PHE A 19 -9.93 -12.91 -8.01
N ILE A 20 -9.44 -12.06 -8.92
CA ILE A 20 -10.13 -10.82 -9.26
C ILE A 20 -11.50 -11.13 -9.88
N LYS A 21 -11.54 -12.04 -10.85
CA LYS A 21 -12.76 -12.41 -11.56
C LYS A 21 -13.82 -13.02 -10.63
N ASP A 22 -13.41 -13.93 -9.76
CA ASP A 22 -14.34 -14.80 -9.03
C ASP A 22 -14.69 -14.24 -7.64
N GLU A 23 -13.78 -13.48 -7.02
CA GLU A 23 -13.95 -13.00 -5.65
C GLU A 23 -14.09 -11.46 -5.56
N VAL A 24 -13.27 -10.70 -6.32
CA VAL A 24 -13.21 -9.24 -6.19
C VAL A 24 -14.31 -8.55 -7.01
N ALA A 25 -14.36 -8.82 -8.30
CA ALA A 25 -15.28 -8.14 -9.22
C ALA A 25 -16.76 -8.29 -8.81
N PRO A 26 -17.24 -9.47 -8.34
CA PRO A 26 -18.62 -9.59 -7.87
C PRO A 26 -18.94 -8.74 -6.63
N LYS A 27 -17.91 -8.30 -5.89
CA LYS A 27 -18.07 -7.54 -4.63
C LYS A 27 -17.79 -6.06 -4.75
N GLU A 28 -17.40 -5.56 -5.91
CA GLU A 28 -17.14 -4.13 -6.09
C GLU A 28 -18.38 -3.27 -5.82
N HIS A 29 -19.56 -3.71 -6.25
CA HIS A 29 -20.79 -2.98 -5.97
C HIS A 29 -21.09 -2.96 -4.45
N VAL A 30 -20.87 -4.07 -3.74
CA VAL A 30 -21.05 -4.13 -2.28
C VAL A 30 -20.10 -3.18 -1.57
N PHE A 31 -18.85 -3.08 -2.04
CA PHE A 31 -17.89 -2.12 -1.50
C PHE A 31 -18.40 -0.68 -1.63
N HIS A 32 -18.92 -0.31 -2.80
CA HIS A 32 -19.47 1.04 -3.02
C HIS A 32 -20.74 1.29 -2.19
N GLU A 33 -21.62 0.32 -2.06
CA GLU A 33 -22.83 0.42 -1.22
C GLU A 33 -22.50 0.58 0.28
N GLN A 34 -21.40 -0.01 0.74
CA GLN A 34 -20.95 0.11 2.13
C GLN A 34 -20.24 1.43 2.45
N ILE A 35 -19.87 2.22 1.43
CA ILE A 35 -19.33 3.56 1.65
C ILE A 35 -20.50 4.52 1.84
N GLN A 36 -20.55 5.17 3.00
CA GLN A 36 -21.55 6.18 3.31
C GLN A 36 -21.34 7.45 2.50
N GLU A 37 -22.40 8.24 2.33
CA GLU A 37 -22.35 9.51 1.61
C GLU A 37 -22.00 10.69 2.52
N GLY A 38 -21.65 11.82 1.90
CA GLY A 38 -21.40 13.08 2.59
C GLY A 38 -20.19 13.02 3.53
N LYS A 39 -20.34 13.56 4.74
CA LYS A 39 -19.25 13.60 5.74
C LYS A 39 -18.95 12.24 6.35
N ASP A 40 -19.91 11.35 6.39
CA ASP A 40 -19.80 10.03 7.02
C ASP A 40 -18.98 9.05 6.18
N ARG A 41 -18.79 9.35 4.88
CA ARG A 41 -17.92 8.53 4.00
C ARG A 41 -16.49 8.34 4.55
N TRP A 42 -15.98 9.31 5.29
CA TRP A 42 -14.64 9.25 5.87
C TRP A 42 -14.54 8.36 7.11
N ASN A 43 -15.67 8.04 7.70
CA ASN A 43 -15.80 7.15 8.84
C ASN A 43 -16.31 5.76 8.43
N SER A 44 -16.64 5.57 7.15
CA SER A 44 -17.11 4.29 6.65
C SER A 44 -15.97 3.30 6.51
N TYR A 45 -16.19 2.09 6.95
CA TYR A 45 -15.28 0.99 6.79
C TYR A 45 -16.00 -0.18 6.11
N PRO A 46 -15.88 -0.35 4.80
CA PRO A 46 -16.53 -1.44 4.10
C PRO A 46 -16.05 -2.80 4.59
N SER A 47 -16.93 -3.58 5.24
CA SER A 47 -16.57 -4.89 5.80
C SER A 47 -16.18 -5.92 4.73
N VAL A 48 -16.69 -5.75 3.51
CA VAL A 48 -16.31 -6.58 2.36
C VAL A 48 -14.80 -6.51 2.06
N ARG A 49 -14.13 -5.43 2.45
CA ARG A 49 -12.68 -5.30 2.34
C ARG A 49 -11.95 -6.33 3.19
N ASP A 50 -12.38 -6.53 4.42
CA ASP A 50 -11.74 -7.50 5.31
C ASP A 50 -12.03 -8.94 4.86
N GLU A 51 -13.21 -9.20 4.34
CA GLU A 51 -13.55 -10.49 3.74
C GLU A 51 -12.60 -10.82 2.59
N LEU A 52 -12.40 -9.88 1.65
CA LEU A 52 -11.49 -10.04 0.52
C LEU A 52 -10.03 -10.20 0.96
N LYS A 53 -9.57 -9.41 1.96
CA LYS A 53 -8.23 -9.53 2.53
C LYS A 53 -7.99 -10.91 3.14
N ASN A 54 -8.93 -11.40 3.93
CA ASN A 54 -8.83 -12.72 4.53
C ASN A 54 -8.82 -13.82 3.46
N LYS A 55 -9.61 -13.67 2.41
CA LYS A 55 -9.62 -14.61 1.29
C LYS A 55 -8.30 -14.58 0.53
N ALA A 56 -7.76 -13.39 0.21
CA ALA A 56 -6.46 -13.25 -0.45
C ALA A 56 -5.34 -13.91 0.35
N LYS A 57 -5.30 -13.69 1.68
CA LYS A 57 -4.37 -14.37 2.58
C LYS A 57 -4.48 -15.89 2.50
N SER A 58 -5.69 -16.42 2.55
CA SER A 58 -5.94 -17.86 2.56
C SER A 58 -5.50 -18.60 1.30
N VAL A 59 -5.42 -17.88 0.16
CA VAL A 59 -5.01 -18.44 -1.13
C VAL A 59 -3.57 -18.03 -1.53
N GLY A 60 -2.84 -17.36 -0.63
CA GLY A 60 -1.44 -16.96 -0.85
C GLY A 60 -1.27 -15.78 -1.81
N LEU A 61 -2.27 -14.90 -1.92
CA LEU A 61 -2.22 -13.68 -2.73
C LEU A 61 -2.11 -12.44 -1.83
N TRP A 62 -1.04 -12.37 -1.03
CA TRP A 62 -0.84 -11.33 -0.03
C TRP A 62 0.59 -10.79 -0.08
N ASN A 63 0.78 -9.47 0.00
CA ASN A 63 2.08 -8.80 -0.01
C ASN A 63 2.96 -9.15 -1.23
N LEU A 64 2.37 -9.31 -2.41
CA LEU A 64 3.08 -9.76 -3.62
C LEU A 64 4.09 -8.74 -4.18
N PHE A 65 4.04 -7.50 -3.72
CA PHE A 65 4.82 -6.38 -4.27
C PHE A 65 6.27 -6.33 -3.78
N LEU A 66 6.56 -6.84 -2.56
CA LEU A 66 7.92 -6.79 -2.00
C LEU A 66 8.85 -7.78 -2.70
N PRO A 67 9.99 -7.32 -3.24
CA PRO A 67 10.95 -8.19 -3.92
C PRO A 67 11.77 -9.06 -2.94
N GLU A 68 11.90 -8.65 -1.70
CA GLU A 68 12.63 -9.37 -0.67
C GLU A 68 11.86 -10.64 -0.27
N SER A 69 12.52 -11.80 -0.36
CA SER A 69 11.90 -13.11 -0.09
C SER A 69 11.44 -13.29 1.36
N GLU A 70 12.06 -12.58 2.30
CA GLU A 70 11.70 -12.65 3.72
C GLU A 70 10.33 -12.03 4.02
N PHE A 71 9.99 -10.91 3.35
CA PHE A 71 8.77 -10.17 3.60
C PHE A 71 7.74 -10.25 2.47
N GLY A 72 8.12 -10.73 1.31
CA GLY A 72 7.30 -10.74 0.11
C GLY A 72 7.37 -12.03 -0.69
N ALA A 73 6.83 -12.00 -1.91
CA ALA A 73 6.78 -13.15 -2.79
C ALA A 73 8.10 -13.41 -3.57
N GLY A 74 9.13 -12.58 -3.38
CA GLY A 74 10.41 -12.72 -4.08
C GLY A 74 10.31 -12.54 -5.60
N LEU A 75 9.32 -11.79 -6.08
CA LEU A 75 9.17 -11.46 -7.49
C LEU A 75 10.12 -10.32 -7.87
N THR A 76 10.60 -10.35 -9.11
CA THR A 76 11.24 -9.17 -9.68
C THR A 76 10.20 -8.09 -9.97
N ASN A 77 10.63 -6.82 -10.08
CA ASN A 77 9.73 -5.73 -10.46
C ASN A 77 9.05 -5.98 -11.81
N TYR A 78 9.74 -6.61 -12.75
CA TYR A 78 9.16 -6.99 -14.03
C TYR A 78 8.04 -8.02 -13.89
N GLU A 79 8.22 -9.04 -13.07
CA GLU A 79 7.20 -10.05 -12.81
C GLU A 79 6.01 -9.47 -12.06
N TYR A 80 6.29 -8.64 -11.03
CA TYR A 80 5.23 -7.96 -10.28
C TYR A 80 4.41 -7.00 -11.17
N ALA A 81 5.02 -6.36 -12.17
CA ALA A 81 4.31 -5.46 -13.08
C ALA A 81 3.13 -6.16 -13.79
N HIS A 82 3.26 -7.45 -14.13
CA HIS A 82 2.16 -8.21 -14.72
C HIS A 82 1.02 -8.49 -13.73
N LEU A 83 1.35 -8.67 -12.45
CA LEU A 83 0.33 -8.81 -11.40
C LEU A 83 -0.36 -7.47 -11.15
N ALA A 84 0.41 -6.38 -11.13
CA ALA A 84 -0.11 -5.03 -10.94
C ALA A 84 -1.05 -4.61 -12.09
N GLU A 85 -0.74 -4.99 -13.33
CA GLU A 85 -1.61 -4.78 -14.48
C GLU A 85 -2.98 -5.46 -14.28
N GLU A 86 -3.00 -6.70 -13.81
CA GLU A 86 -4.26 -7.39 -13.51
C GLU A 86 -5.02 -6.74 -12.36
N MET A 87 -4.32 -6.38 -11.26
CA MET A 87 -4.94 -5.68 -10.13
C MET A 87 -5.51 -4.32 -10.52
N GLY A 88 -4.87 -3.62 -11.46
CA GLY A 88 -5.33 -2.32 -11.97
C GLY A 88 -6.65 -2.35 -12.73
N LYS A 89 -7.17 -3.52 -13.08
CA LYS A 89 -8.50 -3.69 -13.70
C LYS A 89 -9.66 -3.56 -12.71
N SER A 90 -9.35 -3.51 -11.41
CA SER A 90 -10.32 -3.39 -10.32
C SER A 90 -9.92 -2.27 -9.37
N HIS A 91 -10.88 -1.48 -8.91
CA HIS A 91 -10.63 -0.39 -7.95
C HIS A 91 -10.22 -0.86 -6.56
N ILE A 92 -10.51 -2.11 -6.19
CA ILE A 92 -10.27 -2.64 -4.85
C ILE A 92 -9.33 -3.85 -4.81
N ALA A 93 -8.90 -4.38 -5.96
CA ALA A 93 -8.08 -5.59 -6.00
C ALA A 93 -6.71 -5.41 -5.33
N SER A 94 -6.01 -4.30 -5.59
CA SER A 94 -4.73 -4.02 -4.94
C SER A 94 -4.86 -3.89 -3.42
N GLU A 95 -5.93 -3.26 -2.94
CA GLU A 95 -6.25 -3.15 -1.51
C GLU A 95 -6.55 -4.53 -0.91
N ALA A 96 -7.31 -5.36 -1.61
CA ALA A 96 -7.65 -6.72 -1.17
C ALA A 96 -6.43 -7.63 -0.98
N MET A 97 -5.35 -7.38 -1.74
CA MET A 97 -4.10 -8.15 -1.70
C MET A 97 -2.97 -7.47 -0.93
N ASN A 98 -3.25 -6.38 -0.21
CA ASN A 98 -2.27 -5.54 0.50
C ASN A 98 -1.15 -5.01 -0.40
N CYS A 99 -1.50 -4.70 -1.64
CA CYS A 99 -0.59 -4.19 -2.67
C CYS A 99 -0.94 -2.75 -3.08
N SER A 100 -1.58 -1.99 -2.18
CA SER A 100 -2.04 -0.63 -2.44
C SER A 100 -1.09 0.43 -1.91
N ALA A 101 -0.89 1.49 -2.67
CA ALA A 101 -0.18 2.68 -2.19
C ALA A 101 -1.05 3.44 -1.16
N PRO A 102 -0.45 4.16 -0.21
CA PRO A 102 0.99 4.39 0.01
C PRO A 102 1.69 3.29 0.81
N ASP A 103 0.95 2.31 1.34
CA ASP A 103 1.48 1.29 2.25
C ASP A 103 2.63 0.50 1.62
N THR A 104 2.52 0.15 0.33
CA THR A 104 3.57 -0.61 -0.38
C THR A 104 4.91 0.09 -0.35
N GLY A 105 4.96 1.39 -0.67
CA GLY A 105 6.20 2.17 -0.65
C GLY A 105 6.77 2.32 0.75
N ASN A 106 5.92 2.56 1.75
CA ASN A 106 6.35 2.69 3.14
C ASN A 106 6.86 1.37 3.71
N MET A 107 6.20 0.24 3.40
CA MET A 107 6.69 -1.09 3.78
C MET A 107 8.04 -1.40 3.14
N GLU A 108 8.25 -1.06 1.86
CA GLU A 108 9.53 -1.27 1.19
C GLU A 108 10.66 -0.44 1.83
N VAL A 109 10.38 0.82 2.20
CA VAL A 109 11.36 1.67 2.89
C VAL A 109 11.73 1.09 4.25
N ILE A 110 10.74 0.64 5.05
CA ILE A 110 11.03 0.07 6.36
C ILE A 110 11.74 -1.29 6.25
N ALA A 111 11.36 -2.13 5.27
CA ALA A 111 12.02 -3.40 5.03
C ALA A 111 13.50 -3.24 4.68
N ARG A 112 13.85 -2.21 3.90
CA ARG A 112 15.24 -1.98 3.44
C ARG A 112 16.11 -1.21 4.43
N TYR A 113 15.51 -0.24 5.13
CA TYR A 113 16.26 0.75 5.91
C TYR A 113 15.87 0.80 7.38
N GLY A 114 14.77 0.16 7.76
CA GLY A 114 14.32 0.07 9.13
C GLY A 114 15.22 -0.85 9.96
N ASN A 115 15.42 -0.49 11.24
CA ASN A 115 16.02 -1.39 12.21
C ASN A 115 14.97 -2.40 12.73
N GLU A 116 15.41 -3.36 13.55
CA GLU A 116 14.54 -4.40 14.13
C GLU A 116 13.30 -3.82 14.83
N LYS A 117 13.48 -2.73 15.60
CA LYS A 117 12.36 -2.06 16.27
C LYS A 117 11.34 -1.49 15.28
N HIS A 118 11.81 -0.85 14.19
CA HIS A 118 10.92 -0.33 13.15
C HIS A 118 10.19 -1.46 12.42
N GLN A 119 10.86 -2.59 12.22
CA GLN A 119 10.25 -3.76 11.58
C GLN A 119 9.18 -4.39 12.47
N GLU A 120 9.45 -4.54 13.76
CA GLU A 120 8.50 -5.07 14.72
C GLU A 120 7.28 -4.15 14.93
N GLU A 121 7.55 -2.84 15.14
CA GLU A 121 6.53 -1.89 15.55
C GLU A 121 5.63 -1.46 14.37
N TRP A 122 6.20 -1.38 13.16
CA TRP A 122 5.49 -0.79 12.03
C TRP A 122 5.41 -1.70 10.80
N LEU A 123 6.52 -2.33 10.38
CA LEU A 123 6.49 -3.17 9.20
C LEU A 123 5.58 -4.39 9.38
N GLN A 124 5.74 -5.13 10.47
CA GLN A 124 4.95 -6.33 10.70
C GLN A 124 3.44 -6.04 10.77
N PRO A 125 2.96 -5.01 11.50
CA PRO A 125 1.55 -4.65 11.47
C PRO A 125 1.04 -4.19 10.10
N LEU A 126 1.87 -3.51 9.28
CA LEU A 126 1.53 -3.16 7.89
C LEU A 126 1.44 -4.40 7.01
N LEU A 127 2.40 -5.31 7.10
CA LEU A 127 2.40 -6.59 6.39
C LEU A 127 1.19 -7.45 6.77
N ASP A 128 0.78 -7.41 8.03
CA ASP A 128 -0.43 -8.08 8.51
C ASP A 128 -1.72 -7.40 8.03
N GLY A 129 -1.63 -6.17 7.52
CA GLY A 129 -2.78 -5.35 7.15
C GLY A 129 -3.60 -4.86 8.34
N LYS A 130 -2.98 -4.78 9.54
CA LYS A 130 -3.61 -4.33 10.79
C LYS A 130 -3.64 -2.81 10.91
N ILE A 131 -2.65 -2.14 10.35
CA ILE A 131 -2.54 -0.68 10.32
C ILE A 131 -2.39 -0.18 8.88
N ARG A 132 -2.56 1.11 8.70
CA ARG A 132 -2.34 1.83 7.44
C ARG A 132 -1.29 2.89 7.65
N SER A 133 -0.69 3.31 6.57
CA SER A 133 0.29 4.40 6.55
C SER A 133 -0.13 5.52 5.61
N ALA A 134 0.58 6.63 5.71
CA ALA A 134 0.43 7.76 4.80
C ALA A 134 1.81 8.29 4.43
N PHE A 135 1.88 8.98 3.30
CA PHE A 135 3.08 9.69 2.87
C PHE A 135 2.84 11.19 2.85
N SER A 136 3.56 11.91 3.72
CA SER A 136 3.46 13.36 3.84
C SER A 136 4.50 14.00 2.91
N MET A 137 4.15 14.23 1.65
CA MET A 137 5.07 14.76 0.64
C MET A 137 4.83 16.23 0.31
N THR A 138 3.58 16.69 0.36
CA THR A 138 3.23 18.01 -0.14
C THR A 138 3.56 19.10 0.86
N GLU A 139 4.40 20.04 0.45
CA GLU A 139 4.74 21.26 1.20
C GLU A 139 3.94 22.46 0.68
N PRO A 140 3.47 23.37 1.57
CA PRO A 140 2.60 24.49 1.17
C PRO A 140 3.21 25.47 0.16
N GLY A 141 4.52 25.67 0.23
CA GLY A 141 5.24 26.67 -0.57
C GLY A 141 6.04 26.10 -1.74
N THR A 142 5.98 24.79 -1.97
CA THR A 142 6.89 24.10 -2.88
C THR A 142 6.15 23.14 -3.80
N ALA A 143 6.59 23.04 -5.06
CA ALA A 143 6.11 22.01 -5.99
C ALA A 143 6.70 20.64 -5.61
N SER A 144 6.11 19.97 -4.61
CA SER A 144 6.68 18.79 -3.95
C SER A 144 6.53 17.49 -4.74
N SER A 145 5.89 17.51 -5.92
CA SER A 145 5.89 16.38 -6.85
C SER A 145 7.30 16.07 -7.40
N ASP A 146 8.17 17.06 -7.40
CA ASP A 146 9.61 16.89 -7.57
C ASP A 146 10.27 16.78 -6.19
N ALA A 147 10.61 15.56 -5.77
CA ALA A 147 11.21 15.28 -4.47
C ALA A 147 12.56 15.97 -4.26
N THR A 148 13.25 16.37 -5.33
CA THR A 148 14.52 17.13 -5.25
C THR A 148 14.32 18.58 -4.83
N ASN A 149 13.07 19.08 -4.91
CA ASN A 149 12.70 20.44 -4.57
C ASN A 149 12.15 20.58 -3.14
N MET A 150 12.10 19.50 -2.38
CA MET A 150 11.63 19.53 -0.99
C MET A 150 12.53 20.39 -0.12
N GLN A 151 11.91 21.27 0.68
CA GLN A 151 12.58 22.21 1.59
C GLN A 151 12.45 21.83 3.07
N ALA A 152 11.67 20.80 3.36
CA ALA A 152 11.51 20.30 4.71
C ALA A 152 12.86 19.88 5.29
N THR A 153 13.11 20.30 6.52
CA THR A 153 14.33 19.95 7.27
C THR A 153 13.94 19.21 8.55
N ALA A 154 14.77 18.25 8.93
CA ALA A 154 14.64 17.51 10.17
C ALA A 154 15.89 17.81 11.03
N VAL A 155 15.71 18.43 12.16
CA VAL A 155 16.81 18.85 13.06
C VAL A 155 16.62 18.16 14.42
N LEU A 156 17.66 17.46 14.87
CA LEU A 156 17.66 16.86 16.20
C LEU A 156 17.80 17.96 17.26
N ASP A 157 16.86 18.01 18.21
CA ASP A 157 16.84 18.93 19.33
C ASP A 157 16.66 18.13 20.64
N GLY A 158 17.77 17.82 21.30
CA GLY A 158 17.77 16.91 22.44
C GLY A 158 17.33 15.50 22.04
N ASP A 159 16.25 15.01 22.65
CA ASP A 159 15.63 13.70 22.37
C ASP A 159 14.47 13.79 21.36
N GLU A 160 14.22 14.99 20.80
CA GLU A 160 13.14 15.25 19.85
C GLU A 160 13.67 15.58 18.46
N LEU A 161 12.84 15.33 17.45
CA LEU A 161 13.11 15.68 16.06
C LEU A 161 12.21 16.85 15.65
N SER A 162 12.79 18.03 15.45
CA SER A 162 12.07 19.19 14.94
C SER A 162 11.94 19.10 13.43
N LEU A 163 10.70 18.98 12.92
CA LEU A 163 10.39 19.00 11.51
C LEU A 163 9.85 20.38 11.12
N ILE A 164 10.55 21.07 10.22
CA ILE A 164 10.22 22.42 9.78
C ILE A 164 9.81 22.38 8.31
N HIS A 165 8.75 23.09 7.93
CA HIS A 165 8.18 23.22 6.58
C HIS A 165 7.47 21.98 6.01
N ILE A 166 7.19 20.93 6.81
CA ILE A 166 6.46 19.76 6.32
C ILE A 166 4.96 19.98 6.34
N SER A 167 4.41 20.36 7.44
CA SER A 167 3.03 20.85 7.58
C SER A 167 2.93 21.50 8.94
N GLU A 168 2.54 22.74 8.93
CA GLU A 168 1.99 23.34 10.14
C GLU A 168 0.82 22.48 10.59
N PRO A 169 0.67 22.14 11.90
CA PRO A 169 -0.56 21.57 12.39
C PRO A 169 -1.67 22.48 11.90
N THR A 170 -2.56 21.96 11.06
CA THR A 170 -3.58 22.71 10.35
C THR A 170 -4.23 23.74 11.26
N ARG A 171 -3.84 24.99 11.14
CA ARG A 171 -4.61 26.10 11.63
C ARG A 171 -5.95 25.99 10.91
N ARG A 172 -6.97 25.46 11.58
CA ARG A 172 -8.32 25.54 11.06
C ARG A 172 -8.57 27.02 10.80
N LEU A 173 -8.58 27.38 9.53
CA LEU A 173 -9.17 28.63 9.11
C LEU A 173 -10.66 28.47 9.42
N ASN A 174 -11.08 29.05 10.53
CA ASN A 174 -12.49 29.23 10.84
C ASN A 174 -13.12 30.18 9.83
#